data_ef3f5232e3703db7da039e8c32b805c2
#
_entry.id   ef3f5232e3703db7da039e8c32b805c2
#
_cell.length_a   1.000
_cell.length_b   1.000
_cell.length_c   1.000
_cell.angle_alpha   90.00
_cell.angle_beta   90.00
_cell.angle_gamma   90.00
#
_symmetry.space_group_name_H-M   'P 1'
#
loop_
_entity.id
_entity.type
_entity.pdbx_description
1 polymer ?
#
loop_
_entity_poly.entity_id
_entity_poly.type
_entity_poly.pdbx_seq_one_letter_code
_entity_poly.pdbx_strand_id
1 'polypeptide(L)'
;MHFVREVEYLSEHKLLLSFEDGSRRQVDLLPHLNGPIFEPLKDVENFKTAKVNRELDTIVWNNGADMSPDFLYEIGVPQAERVVS
;
A
#
# COMPACT_ATOMS: atom_id res chain seq x y z
N MET A 1 2.78 7.38 14.66
CA MET A 1 3.62 6.71 13.66
C MET A 1 3.04 5.35 13.35
N HIS A 2 2.99 5.02 12.07
CA HIS A 2 2.35 3.78 11.64
C HIS A 2 3.36 2.93 10.88
N PHE A 3 3.25 1.61 11.05
CA PHE A 3 4.12 0.67 10.37
C PHE A 3 3.28 -0.32 9.61
N VAL A 4 3.64 -0.58 8.34
CA VAL A 4 2.95 -1.59 7.52
C VAL A 4 3.52 -2.95 7.86
N ARG A 5 2.65 -3.89 8.16
CA ARG A 5 3.07 -5.26 8.50
C ARG A 5 2.79 -6.26 7.41
N GLU A 6 1.73 -6.06 6.63
CA GLU A 6 1.37 -6.96 5.55
C GLU A 6 0.81 -6.18 4.38
N VAL A 7 0.97 -6.74 3.19
CA VAL A 7 0.41 -6.15 1.98
C VAL A 7 -0.19 -7.27 1.15
N GLU A 8 -1.39 -6.99 0.63
CA GLU A 8 -2.07 -7.93 -0.27
C GLU A 8 -2.50 -7.15 -1.51
N TYR A 9 -2.16 -7.68 -2.68
CA TYR A 9 -2.61 -7.08 -3.93
C TYR A 9 -4.09 -7.41 -4.14
N LEU A 10 -4.90 -6.39 -4.43
CA LEU A 10 -6.33 -6.58 -4.65
C LEU A 10 -6.67 -6.60 -6.13
N SER A 11 -6.51 -5.47 -6.78
CA SER A 11 -6.81 -5.34 -8.22
C SER A 11 -6.28 -4.00 -8.70
N GLU A 12 -5.97 -3.91 -9.98
CA GLU A 12 -5.52 -2.66 -10.58
C GLU A 12 -4.38 -2.03 -9.77
N HIS A 13 -4.63 -0.89 -9.14
CA HIS A 13 -3.60 -0.20 -8.33
C HIS A 13 -4.05 -0.11 -6.88
N LYS A 14 -4.73 -1.14 -6.42
CA LYS A 14 -5.27 -1.19 -5.06
C LYS A 14 -4.58 -2.26 -4.25
N LEU A 15 -4.22 -1.90 -3.03
CA LEU A 15 -3.58 -2.81 -2.09
C LEU A 15 -4.35 -2.79 -0.78
N LEU A 16 -4.32 -3.92 -0.09
CA LEU A 16 -4.83 -4.00 1.27
C LEU A 16 -3.62 -4.06 2.19
N LEU A 17 -3.54 -3.12 3.11
CA LEU A 17 -2.40 -3.01 4.01
C LEU A 17 -2.85 -3.30 5.43
N SER A 18 -2.05 -4.11 6.14
CA SER A 18 -2.26 -4.33 7.56
C SER A 18 -1.21 -3.53 8.32
N PHE A 19 -1.63 -2.79 9.33
CA PHE A 19 -0.76 -1.94 10.11
C PHE A 19 -0.52 -2.52 11.50
N GLU A 20 0.47 -1.96 12.18
CA GLU A 20 0.90 -2.49 13.47
C GLU A 20 -0.18 -2.37 14.55
N ASP A 21 -1.15 -1.46 14.36
CA ASP A 21 -2.23 -1.30 15.33
C ASP A 21 -3.37 -2.28 15.11
N GLY A 22 -3.18 -3.22 14.19
CA GLY A 22 -4.21 -4.22 13.90
C GLY A 22 -5.22 -3.77 12.86
N SER A 23 -5.15 -2.52 12.42
CA SER A 23 -6.10 -2.05 11.42
C SER A 23 -5.69 -2.50 10.02
N ARG A 24 -6.68 -2.63 9.17
CA ARG A 24 -6.46 -2.95 7.77
C ARG A 24 -7.10 -1.85 6.93
N ARG A 25 -6.35 -1.34 5.96
CA ARG A 25 -6.79 -0.24 5.13
C ARG A 25 -6.56 -0.56 3.66
N GLN A 26 -7.53 -0.20 2.84
CA GLN A 26 -7.40 -0.35 1.40
C GLN A 26 -6.90 0.97 0.83
N VAL A 27 -5.87 0.89 0.00
CA VAL A 27 -5.32 2.09 -0.65
C VAL A 27 -5.43 1.94 -2.15
N ASP A 28 -5.87 3.02 -2.82
CA ASP A 28 -5.84 3.12 -4.27
C ASP A 28 -4.74 4.10 -4.59
N LEU A 29 -3.64 3.60 -5.13
CA LEU A 29 -2.45 4.40 -5.30
C LEU A 29 -2.34 5.06 -6.67
N LEU A 30 -3.22 4.74 -7.61
CA LEU A 30 -3.11 5.30 -8.96
C LEU A 30 -2.99 6.83 -8.97
N PRO A 31 -3.81 7.58 -8.21
CA PRO A 31 -3.70 9.03 -8.21
C PRO A 31 -2.37 9.55 -7.65
N HIS A 32 -1.63 8.68 -6.97
CA HIS A 32 -0.42 9.06 -6.27
C HIS A 32 0.86 8.58 -6.96
N LEU A 33 0.73 7.94 -8.12
CA LEU A 33 1.88 7.41 -8.85
C LEU A 33 2.46 8.47 -9.78
N ASN A 34 2.99 9.52 -9.20
CA ASN A 34 3.53 10.65 -9.94
C ASN A 34 5.04 10.71 -9.76
N GLY A 35 5.73 11.20 -10.79
CA GLY A 35 7.19 11.34 -10.74
C GLY A 35 7.88 10.12 -11.32
N PRO A 36 9.16 10.29 -11.69
CA PRO A 36 9.87 9.26 -12.49
C PRO A 36 9.94 7.90 -11.84
N ILE A 37 10.06 7.84 -10.50
CA ILE A 37 10.21 6.55 -9.84
C ILE A 37 8.86 5.83 -9.73
N PHE A 38 7.76 6.57 -9.73
CA PHE A 38 6.44 5.96 -9.60
C PHE A 38 5.75 5.71 -10.93
N GLU A 39 6.19 6.37 -12.01
CA GLU A 39 5.57 6.17 -13.32
C GLU A 39 5.55 4.71 -13.76
N PRO A 40 6.65 3.96 -13.61
CA PRO A 40 6.62 2.54 -14.01
C PRO A 40 5.60 1.72 -13.27
N LEU A 41 5.17 2.16 -12.09
CA LEU A 41 4.21 1.42 -11.29
C LEU A 41 2.78 1.55 -11.80
N LYS A 42 2.56 2.42 -12.77
CA LYS A 42 1.26 2.49 -13.44
C LYS A 42 1.00 1.23 -14.25
N ASP A 43 2.06 0.52 -14.61
CA ASP A 43 1.94 -0.82 -15.20
C ASP A 43 1.63 -1.78 -14.06
N VAL A 44 0.48 -2.46 -14.16
CA VAL A 44 0.01 -3.35 -13.11
C VAL A 44 1.03 -4.42 -12.77
N GLU A 45 1.75 -4.95 -13.78
CA GLU A 45 2.74 -5.99 -13.53
C GLU A 45 3.86 -5.50 -12.62
N ASN A 46 4.23 -4.23 -12.75
CA ASN A 46 5.21 -3.65 -11.85
C ASN A 46 4.60 -3.34 -10.49
N PHE A 47 3.35 -2.88 -10.50
CA PHE A 47 2.67 -2.52 -9.27
C PHE A 47 2.50 -3.72 -8.34
N LYS A 48 2.27 -4.89 -8.91
CA LYS A 48 2.07 -6.11 -8.12
C LYS A 48 3.29 -6.52 -7.31
N THR A 49 4.46 -5.94 -7.60
CA THR A 49 5.68 -6.33 -6.90
C THR A 49 5.80 -5.73 -5.51
N ALA A 50 4.82 -4.93 -5.07
CA ALA A 50 4.84 -4.33 -3.75
C ALA A 50 5.00 -5.39 -2.67
N LYS A 51 5.91 -5.15 -1.74
CA LYS A 51 6.12 -6.05 -0.62
C LYS A 51 6.57 -5.24 0.59
N VAL A 52 6.37 -5.81 1.76
CA VAL A 52 6.77 -5.13 3.00
C VAL A 52 8.26 -5.23 3.18
N ASN A 53 8.88 -4.09 3.48
CA ASN A 53 10.28 -4.03 3.88
C ASN A 53 10.30 -3.74 5.37
N ARG A 54 10.79 -4.73 6.15
CA ARG A 54 10.76 -4.62 7.60
C ARG A 54 11.71 -3.59 8.16
N GLU A 55 12.73 -3.22 7.41
CA GLU A 55 13.65 -2.18 7.85
C GLU A 55 13.05 -0.81 7.70
N LEU A 56 12.22 -0.63 6.68
CA LEU A 56 11.58 0.66 6.43
C LEU A 56 10.16 0.73 7.01
N ASP A 57 9.63 -0.43 7.44
CA ASP A 57 8.29 -0.55 8.00
C ASP A 57 7.20 -0.07 7.02
N THR A 58 7.46 -0.22 5.73
CA THR A 58 6.50 0.17 4.70
C THR A 58 6.65 -0.74 3.49
N ILE A 59 5.86 -0.47 2.45
CA ILE A 59 5.94 -1.26 1.22
C ILE A 59 6.99 -0.66 0.30
N VAL A 60 7.63 -1.55 -0.46
CA VAL A 60 8.65 -1.20 -1.43
C VAL A 60 8.35 -1.99 -2.70
N TRP A 61 8.59 -1.36 -3.85
CA TRP A 61 8.43 -2.02 -5.14
C TRP A 61 9.78 -2.44 -5.69
N ASN A 62 9.77 -3.29 -6.73
CA ASN A 62 11.01 -3.84 -7.30
C ASN A 62 11.97 -2.79 -7.83
N ASN A 63 11.47 -1.63 -8.19
CA ASN A 63 12.33 -0.55 -8.71
C ASN A 63 12.88 0.33 -7.58
N GLY A 64 12.67 -0.04 -6.33
CA GLY A 64 13.17 0.72 -5.20
C GLY A 64 12.25 1.81 -4.72
N ALA A 65 11.10 2.00 -5.36
CA ALA A 65 10.15 3.01 -4.90
C ALA A 65 9.54 2.58 -3.57
N ASP A 66 9.25 3.56 -2.73
CA ASP A 66 8.55 3.30 -1.46
C ASP A 66 7.64 4.48 -1.17
N MET A 67 6.79 4.30 -0.17
CA MET A 67 5.89 5.37 0.29
C MET A 67 5.87 5.37 1.80
N SER A 68 5.75 6.56 2.38
CA SER A 68 5.69 6.70 3.83
C SER A 68 4.52 5.90 4.40
N PRO A 69 4.75 5.12 5.46
CA PRO A 69 3.64 4.38 6.07
C PRO A 69 2.58 5.30 6.67
N ASP A 70 2.98 6.47 7.17
CA ASP A 70 2.01 7.43 7.68
C ASP A 70 1.13 7.97 6.57
N PHE A 71 1.71 8.22 5.40
CA PHE A 71 0.94 8.65 4.24
C PHE A 71 -0.05 7.57 3.82
N LEU A 72 0.40 6.33 3.77
CA LEU A 72 -0.47 5.22 3.39
C LEU A 72 -1.61 5.04 4.38
N TYR A 73 -1.33 5.22 5.67
CA TYR A 73 -2.36 5.13 6.68
C TYR A 73 -3.40 6.24 6.47
N GLU A 74 -2.93 7.45 6.18
CA GLU A 74 -3.80 8.61 6.02
C GLU A 74 -4.74 8.47 4.83
N ILE A 75 -4.22 8.04 3.68
CA ILE A 75 -5.07 7.90 2.50
C ILE A 75 -5.87 6.61 2.49
N GLY A 76 -5.52 5.66 3.35
CA GLY A 76 -6.17 4.37 3.36
C GLY A 76 -7.58 4.44 3.89
N VAL A 77 -8.47 3.66 3.27
CA VAL A 77 -9.85 3.56 3.71
C VAL A 77 -9.94 2.34 4.62
N PRO A 78 -10.39 2.51 5.87
CA PRO A 78 -10.50 1.35 6.76
C PRO A 78 -11.33 0.25 6.14
N GLN A 79 -10.83 -0.96 6.22
CA GLN A 79 -11.58 -2.12 5.79
C GLN A 79 -12.74 -2.26 6.76
N ALA A 80 -13.95 -2.00 6.29
CA ALA A 80 -15.10 -2.08 7.15
C ALA A 80 -15.24 -3.48 7.66
N GLU A 81 -15.44 -3.59 8.98
CA GLU A 81 -15.83 -4.85 9.55
C GLU A 81 -17.12 -5.21 8.86
N ARG A 82 -17.16 -6.36 8.26
CA ARG A 82 -18.38 -6.75 7.63
C ARG A 82 -19.42 -6.99 8.71
N VAL A 83 -20.30 -6.05 8.83
CA VAL A 83 -21.39 -6.20 9.74
C VAL A 83 -22.40 -7.09 9.05
N VAL A 84 -22.51 -8.27 9.54
CA VAL A 84 -23.52 -9.19 9.05
C VAL A 84 -24.75 -8.96 9.91
N SER A 85 -25.68 -8.36 9.31
CA SER A 85 -26.94 -8.18 10.04
C SER A 85 -27.94 -9.17 9.54
#